data_530c5a43247cbb09f7a8b186ea3f39aa
#
_entry.id   530c5a43247cbb09f7a8b186ea3f39aa
#
_cell.length_a   1.000
_cell.length_b   1.000
_cell.length_c   1.000
_cell.angle_alpha   90.00
_cell.angle_beta   90.00
_cell.angle_gamma   90.00
#
_symmetry.space_group_name_H-M   'P 1'
#
loop_
_entity.id
_entity.type
_entity.pdbx_description
1 polymer ?
#
loop_
_entity_poly.entity_id
_entity_poly.type
_entity_poly.pdbx_seq_one_letter_code
_entity_poly.pdbx_strand_id
1 'polypeptide(L)'
;MKRRSLFGYGAGLAAVGTWATPVGALAAPAKAAPRTLVVEAVQMPAWTTRAGRRVPLAPGAAVSTDHEVETAAGAAIALRMPEGSLIRLGEATRLGIQRLEVNESDGRTAVQSELKLFDGFFRFATSAVAKIAGQRKIDVSLRTATIGIRGTDFWTMTDAEHDATCLFEGKVDLATRDQGALTLDKPTAFWARFFDQPVKPVGNATPDELNKFLASTELQPGKGVAVEGGRWRVVAALLASESAAQGLAKRLQAQGYPAVIRTKDVAGKTVHEVRVNQLATRSDAQAVLDRIASVEGVNGRVALSA
;
A
#
# COMPACT_ATOMS: atom_id res chain seq x y z
N MET A 1 -11.95 -2.00 -98.35
CA MET A 1 -12.30 -0.67 -98.91
C MET A 1 -12.23 0.40 -97.82
N LYS A 2 -11.36 1.39 -98.06
CA LYS A 2 -11.42 2.81 -97.73
C LYS A 2 -11.82 3.19 -96.27
N ARG A 3 -10.88 3.78 -95.53
CA ARG A 3 -10.51 5.22 -95.37
C ARG A 3 -11.12 5.70 -94.03
N ARG A 4 -10.51 6.38 -93.15
CA ARG A 4 -9.60 7.54 -92.91
C ARG A 4 -9.85 7.97 -91.46
N SER A 5 -8.85 8.02 -90.68
CA SER A 5 -8.19 9.12 -89.95
C SER A 5 -9.10 10.29 -89.46
N LEU A 6 -8.96 10.67 -88.21
CA LEU A 6 -8.67 12.04 -87.76
C LEU A 6 -8.25 12.09 -86.27
N PHE A 7 -7.29 12.96 -86.12
CA PHE A 7 -6.61 13.35 -84.90
C PHE A 7 -7.56 14.03 -83.83
N GLY A 8 -7.29 13.82 -82.59
CA GLY A 8 -7.80 14.64 -81.49
C GLY A 8 -6.85 14.65 -80.33
N TYR A 9 -6.10 15.72 -80.13
CA TYR A 9 -5.28 16.01 -78.96
C TYR A 9 -6.19 16.23 -77.75
N GLY A 10 -5.88 15.52 -76.61
CA GLY A 10 -6.55 15.78 -75.34
C GLY A 10 -5.55 15.58 -74.19
N ALA A 11 -5.31 16.70 -73.52
CA ALA A 11 -4.30 16.90 -72.46
C ALA A 11 -4.39 15.95 -71.33
N GLY A 12 -3.23 15.43 -70.88
CA GLY A 12 -3.07 14.64 -69.67
C GLY A 12 -3.27 15.47 -68.44
N LEU A 13 -4.12 14.99 -67.52
CA LEU A 13 -4.16 15.40 -66.13
C LEU A 13 -3.47 14.29 -65.31
N ALA A 14 -2.24 14.57 -64.88
CA ALA A 14 -1.52 13.74 -63.92
C ALA A 14 -2.18 13.94 -62.56
N ALA A 15 -2.89 12.91 -62.06
CA ALA A 15 -3.36 12.86 -60.70
C ALA A 15 -2.17 12.52 -59.79
N VAL A 16 -1.65 13.50 -59.05
CA VAL A 16 -0.68 13.29 -57.98
C VAL A 16 -1.43 12.71 -56.80
N GLY A 17 -1.35 11.40 -56.61
CA GLY A 17 -1.84 10.73 -55.44
C GLY A 17 -0.95 11.08 -54.22
N THR A 18 -1.47 11.92 -53.32
CA THR A 18 -0.85 12.15 -52.02
C THR A 18 -1.07 10.93 -51.16
N TRP A 19 -0.01 10.18 -50.95
CA TRP A 19 0.04 9.12 -49.97
C TRP A 19 0.09 9.76 -48.58
N ALA A 20 -1.04 9.80 -47.89
CA ALA A 20 -1.09 10.17 -46.47
C ALA A 20 -0.43 9.02 -45.68
N THR A 21 0.78 9.23 -45.23
CA THR A 21 1.42 8.37 -44.23
C THR A 21 0.60 8.43 -42.94
N PRO A 22 0.19 7.28 -42.33
CA PRO A 22 -0.44 7.34 -41.04
C PRO A 22 0.58 7.89 -40.03
N VAL A 23 0.25 9.04 -39.44
CA VAL A 23 0.97 9.57 -38.29
C VAL A 23 0.84 8.53 -37.17
N GLY A 24 1.93 7.82 -36.91
CA GLY A 24 1.98 6.88 -35.82
C GLY A 24 1.60 7.59 -34.54
N ALA A 25 0.54 7.11 -33.89
CA ALA A 25 0.18 7.56 -32.56
C ALA A 25 1.39 7.31 -31.66
N LEU A 26 2.05 8.38 -31.22
CA LEU A 26 3.06 8.32 -30.19
C LEU A 26 2.38 7.73 -28.95
N ALA A 27 2.70 6.48 -28.62
CA ALA A 27 2.27 5.87 -27.38
C ALA A 27 2.73 6.80 -26.24
N ALA A 28 1.80 7.21 -25.40
CA ALA A 28 2.13 7.98 -24.21
C ALA A 28 3.19 7.21 -23.42
N PRO A 29 4.25 7.87 -22.89
CA PRO A 29 5.28 7.19 -22.14
C PRO A 29 4.62 6.43 -20.98
N ALA A 30 4.91 5.15 -20.86
CA ALA A 30 4.46 4.32 -19.74
C ALA A 30 4.89 5.04 -18.44
N LYS A 31 3.93 5.25 -17.54
CA LYS A 31 4.21 5.91 -16.26
C LYS A 31 5.25 5.05 -15.52
N ALA A 32 6.41 5.62 -15.25
CA ALA A 32 7.47 4.94 -14.50
C ALA A 32 6.92 4.37 -13.19
N ALA A 33 7.33 3.15 -12.82
CA ALA A 33 6.90 2.55 -11.57
C ALA A 33 7.30 3.44 -10.38
N PRO A 34 6.46 3.56 -9.34
CA PRO A 34 6.80 4.37 -8.18
C PRO A 34 8.03 3.77 -7.50
N ARG A 35 9.01 4.64 -7.14
CA ARG A 35 10.21 4.23 -6.39
C ARG A 35 9.96 4.18 -4.88
N THR A 36 8.71 3.99 -4.48
CA THR A 36 8.24 4.01 -3.09
C THR A 36 7.20 2.93 -2.90
N LEU A 37 7.02 2.48 -1.68
CA LEU A 37 5.82 1.78 -1.28
C LEU A 37 4.66 2.79 -1.29
N VAL A 38 3.49 2.39 -1.74
CA VAL A 38 2.29 3.23 -1.74
C VAL A 38 1.27 2.64 -0.80
N VAL A 39 0.73 3.45 0.09
CA VAL A 39 -0.40 3.06 0.94
C VAL A 39 -1.62 2.84 0.07
N GLU A 40 -2.05 1.58 -0.08
CA GLU A 40 -3.24 1.21 -0.84
C GLU A 40 -4.50 1.38 -0.01
N ALA A 41 -4.45 0.93 1.23
CA ALA A 41 -5.53 1.02 2.18
C ALA A 41 -4.99 1.12 3.61
N VAL A 42 -5.73 1.78 4.48
CA VAL A 42 -5.42 1.87 5.91
C VAL A 42 -6.67 1.76 6.76
N GLN A 43 -6.69 0.83 7.70
CA GLN A 43 -7.63 0.78 8.82
C GLN A 43 -7.00 1.57 9.96
N MET A 44 -7.50 2.77 10.16
CA MET A 44 -6.91 3.76 11.10
C MET A 44 -7.05 3.31 12.57
N PRO A 45 -6.11 3.77 13.45
CA PRO A 45 -5.05 4.75 13.19
C PRO A 45 -3.70 4.11 12.80
N ALA A 46 -2.97 4.79 11.91
CA ALA A 46 -1.62 4.37 11.50
C ALA A 46 -0.74 5.58 11.16
N TRP A 47 0.59 5.42 11.29
CA TRP A 47 1.56 6.50 11.07
C TRP A 47 2.73 6.04 10.23
N THR A 48 3.44 7.01 9.68
CA THR A 48 4.82 6.85 9.26
C THR A 48 5.71 7.84 10.01
N THR A 49 6.92 7.40 10.34
CA THR A 49 7.95 8.21 10.97
C THR A 49 9.18 8.26 10.07
N ARG A 50 9.71 9.47 9.84
CA ARG A 50 10.98 9.70 9.15
C ARG A 50 11.72 10.85 9.82
N ALA A 51 13.01 10.66 10.10
CA ALA A 51 13.85 11.69 10.76
C ALA A 51 13.17 12.29 12.02
N GLY A 52 12.53 11.46 12.84
CA GLY A 52 11.84 11.86 14.06
C GLY A 52 10.45 12.53 13.83
N ARG A 53 10.07 12.80 12.61
CA ARG A 53 8.75 13.36 12.29
C ARG A 53 7.74 12.25 12.05
N ARG A 54 6.75 12.16 12.92
CA ARG A 54 5.64 11.21 12.84
C ARG A 54 4.41 11.87 12.21
N VAL A 55 3.84 11.27 11.18
CA VAL A 55 2.64 11.75 10.48
C VAL A 55 1.67 10.61 10.23
N PRO A 56 0.34 10.85 10.32
CA PRO A 56 -0.64 9.81 10.06
C PRO A 56 -0.65 9.42 8.58
N LEU A 57 -0.92 8.15 8.32
CA LEU A 57 -0.99 7.60 6.96
C LEU A 57 -2.40 7.74 6.38
N ALA A 58 -2.44 8.06 5.10
CA ALA A 58 -3.64 8.08 4.27
C ALA A 58 -3.39 7.26 3.00
N PRO A 59 -4.44 6.74 2.34
CA PRO A 59 -4.32 6.11 1.02
C PRO A 59 -3.64 7.04 0.01
N GLY A 60 -2.77 6.48 -0.83
CA GLY A 60 -1.93 7.22 -1.79
C GLY A 60 -0.64 7.79 -1.19
N ALA A 61 -0.45 7.75 0.13
CA ALA A 61 0.81 8.20 0.75
C ALA A 61 1.98 7.31 0.32
N ALA A 62 3.13 7.95 0.04
CA ALA A 62 4.36 7.27 -0.34
C ALA A 62 5.24 7.03 0.89
N VAL A 63 5.81 5.82 0.98
CA VAL A 63 6.76 5.41 2.02
C VAL A 63 8.02 4.87 1.35
N SER A 64 9.19 5.28 1.78
CA SER A 64 10.48 4.94 1.16
C SER A 64 11.54 4.56 2.19
N THR A 65 12.78 4.41 1.76
CA THR A 65 13.93 4.19 2.65
C THR A 65 13.94 5.19 3.82
N ASP A 66 14.36 4.74 4.98
CA ASP A 66 14.42 5.49 6.26
C ASP A 66 13.05 5.87 6.85
N HIS A 67 11.95 5.29 6.34
CA HIS A 67 10.66 5.39 7.00
C HIS A 67 10.41 4.19 7.92
N GLU A 68 9.76 4.45 9.04
CA GLU A 68 9.06 3.43 9.83
C GLU A 68 7.55 3.58 9.62
N VAL A 69 6.85 2.47 9.52
CA VAL A 69 5.38 2.39 9.45
C VAL A 69 4.88 1.74 10.72
N GLU A 70 3.89 2.36 11.36
CA GLU A 70 3.32 1.91 12.61
C GLU A 70 1.80 1.81 12.50
N THR A 71 1.23 0.75 13.06
CA THR A 71 -0.21 0.56 13.26
C THR A 71 -0.53 0.49 14.75
N ALA A 72 -1.65 1.07 15.16
CA ALA A 72 -2.15 0.91 16.52
C ALA A 72 -2.87 -0.43 16.74
N ALA A 73 -3.30 -0.69 17.97
CA ALA A 73 -4.23 -1.78 18.27
C ALA A 73 -5.52 -1.63 17.44
N GLY A 74 -5.99 -2.74 16.86
CA GLY A 74 -7.16 -2.81 15.99
C GLY A 74 -6.98 -2.08 14.64
N ALA A 75 -5.76 -1.66 14.28
CA ALA A 75 -5.45 -1.04 13.00
C ALA A 75 -4.76 -2.03 12.05
N ALA A 76 -4.78 -1.72 10.75
CA ALA A 76 -4.09 -2.50 9.73
C ALA A 76 -3.74 -1.62 8.53
N ILE A 77 -2.77 -2.03 7.71
CA ILE A 77 -2.40 -1.28 6.52
C ILE A 77 -2.03 -2.23 5.38
N ALA A 78 -2.37 -1.84 4.15
CA ALA A 78 -1.91 -2.48 2.93
C ALA A 78 -0.98 -1.52 2.18
N LEU A 79 0.24 -1.98 1.89
CA LEU A 79 1.26 -1.25 1.14
C LEU A 79 1.52 -1.98 -0.17
N ARG A 80 1.43 -1.26 -1.28
CA ARG A 80 1.79 -1.78 -2.60
C ARG A 80 3.27 -1.50 -2.87
N MET A 81 3.99 -2.52 -3.25
CA MET A 81 5.37 -2.42 -3.71
C MET A 81 5.46 -1.92 -5.16
N PRO A 82 6.61 -1.38 -5.58
CA PRO A 82 6.80 -0.85 -6.95
C PRO A 82 6.50 -1.86 -8.07
N GLU A 83 6.79 -3.15 -7.84
CA GLU A 83 6.53 -4.23 -8.79
C GLU A 83 5.12 -4.83 -8.64
N GLY A 84 4.28 -4.26 -7.76
CA GLY A 84 2.89 -4.63 -7.59
C GLY A 84 2.61 -5.69 -6.52
N SER A 85 3.61 -6.22 -5.81
CA SER A 85 3.39 -7.09 -4.65
C SER A 85 2.74 -6.32 -3.49
N LEU A 86 2.08 -7.03 -2.60
CA LEU A 86 1.32 -6.45 -1.50
C LEU A 86 1.92 -6.86 -0.16
N ILE A 87 2.21 -5.87 0.67
CA ILE A 87 2.55 -6.03 2.08
C ILE A 87 1.31 -5.67 2.88
N ARG A 88 0.92 -6.53 3.84
CA ARG A 88 -0.10 -6.22 4.83
C ARG A 88 0.51 -6.25 6.22
N LEU A 89 0.22 -5.23 7.00
CA LEU A 89 0.60 -5.13 8.39
C LEU A 89 -0.66 -5.20 9.25
N GLY A 90 -0.61 -6.03 10.30
CA GLY A 90 -1.68 -6.13 11.27
C GLY A 90 -1.60 -5.06 12.36
N GLU A 91 -2.36 -5.27 13.43
CA GLU A 91 -2.37 -4.36 14.57
C GLU A 91 -1.03 -4.35 15.34
N ALA A 92 -0.79 -3.28 16.08
CA ALA A 92 0.39 -3.09 16.94
C ALA A 92 1.71 -3.43 16.22
N THR A 93 1.79 -3.17 14.92
CA THR A 93 2.94 -3.52 14.08
C THR A 93 3.83 -2.31 13.86
N ARG A 94 5.16 -2.54 13.90
CA ARG A 94 6.17 -1.57 13.54
C ARG A 94 7.15 -2.18 12.52
N LEU A 95 7.15 -1.61 11.31
CA LEU A 95 7.99 -2.01 10.17
C LEU A 95 8.91 -0.88 9.75
N GLY A 96 10.22 -1.13 9.70
CA GLY A 96 11.21 -0.21 9.14
C GLY A 96 11.54 -0.56 7.69
N ILE A 97 11.63 0.45 6.82
CA ILE A 97 12.10 0.31 5.45
C ILE A 97 13.56 0.75 5.41
N GLN A 98 14.47 -0.23 5.55
CA GLN A 98 15.91 0.06 5.63
C GLN A 98 16.52 0.36 4.26
N ARG A 99 16.00 -0.30 3.21
CA ARG A 99 16.40 -0.11 1.82
C ARG A 99 15.26 -0.36 0.87
N LEU A 100 15.12 0.48 -0.13
CA LEU A 100 14.21 0.28 -1.25
C LEU A 100 14.87 0.88 -2.51
N GLU A 101 15.34 0.01 -3.38
CA GLU A 101 15.93 0.38 -4.67
C GLU A 101 15.07 -0.18 -5.79
N VAL A 102 14.79 0.65 -6.76
CA VAL A 102 13.98 0.29 -7.94
C VAL A 102 14.77 0.65 -9.19
N ASN A 103 15.09 -0.35 -9.99
CA ASN A 103 15.77 -0.19 -11.26
C ASN A 103 14.83 -0.64 -12.39
N GLU A 104 14.68 0.20 -13.39
CA GLU A 104 13.91 -0.11 -14.60
C GLU A 104 14.89 -0.31 -15.76
N SER A 105 14.83 -1.49 -16.39
CA SER A 105 15.59 -1.82 -17.58
C SER A 105 14.74 -2.67 -18.51
N ASP A 106 14.69 -2.31 -19.78
CA ASP A 106 13.98 -3.04 -20.84
C ASP A 106 12.49 -3.34 -20.53
N GLY A 107 11.82 -2.36 -19.89
CA GLY A 107 10.41 -2.52 -19.49
C GLY A 107 10.18 -3.47 -18.33
N ARG A 108 11.25 -3.88 -17.61
CA ARG A 108 11.18 -4.71 -16.41
C ARG A 108 11.58 -3.90 -15.18
N THR A 109 10.85 -4.09 -14.11
CA THR A 109 11.13 -3.46 -12.82
C THR A 109 11.89 -4.45 -11.94
N ALA A 110 13.14 -4.13 -11.61
CA ALA A 110 13.92 -4.85 -10.61
C ALA A 110 13.81 -4.13 -9.27
N VAL A 111 13.50 -4.88 -8.21
CA VAL A 111 13.35 -4.34 -6.84
C VAL A 111 14.32 -5.03 -5.90
N GLN A 112 15.07 -4.21 -5.16
CA GLN A 112 15.83 -4.64 -4.00
C GLN A 112 15.29 -3.94 -2.76
N SER A 113 14.87 -4.69 -1.75
CA SER A 113 14.30 -4.14 -0.53
C SER A 113 14.80 -4.90 0.70
N GLU A 114 15.14 -4.14 1.74
CA GLU A 114 15.45 -4.64 3.07
C GLU A 114 14.46 -4.02 4.06
N LEU A 115 13.63 -4.88 4.62
CA LEU A 115 12.59 -4.53 5.58
C LEU A 115 12.97 -5.08 6.95
N LYS A 116 12.58 -4.39 8.02
CA LYS A 116 12.77 -4.88 9.38
C LYS A 116 11.46 -4.82 10.15
N LEU A 117 10.94 -5.99 10.49
CA LEU A 117 9.81 -6.10 11.40
C LEU A 117 10.35 -6.03 12.84
N PHE A 118 10.00 -4.96 13.55
CA PHE A 118 10.39 -4.77 14.94
C PHE A 118 9.44 -5.47 15.90
N ASP A 119 8.13 -5.34 15.61
CA ASP A 119 7.03 -5.93 16.37
C ASP A 119 5.80 -6.09 15.47
N GLY A 120 4.95 -7.08 15.78
CA GLY A 120 3.63 -7.26 15.17
C GLY A 120 3.58 -8.27 14.01
N PHE A 121 2.62 -8.07 13.11
CA PHE A 121 2.20 -9.03 12.10
C PHE A 121 2.45 -8.50 10.68
N PHE A 122 3.02 -9.33 9.85
CA PHE A 122 3.37 -9.00 8.47
C PHE A 122 2.95 -10.15 7.55
N ARG A 123 2.33 -9.82 6.42
CA ARG A 123 2.07 -10.76 5.32
C ARG A 123 2.57 -10.16 4.02
N PHE A 124 3.20 -10.98 3.21
CA PHE A 124 3.66 -10.62 1.88
C PHE A 124 2.99 -11.53 0.85
N ALA A 125 2.33 -10.91 -0.13
CA ALA A 125 1.74 -11.64 -1.25
C ALA A 125 2.31 -11.13 -2.58
N THR A 126 2.98 -12.01 -3.32
CA THR A 126 3.52 -11.69 -4.64
C THR A 126 2.38 -11.58 -5.65
N SER A 127 2.29 -10.46 -6.37
CA SER A 127 1.32 -10.31 -7.45
C SER A 127 1.65 -11.23 -8.65
N ALA A 128 0.62 -11.58 -9.44
CA ALA A 128 0.83 -12.35 -10.67
C ALA A 128 1.77 -11.63 -11.65
N VAL A 129 1.68 -10.31 -11.74
CA VAL A 129 2.56 -9.47 -12.58
C VAL A 129 4.00 -9.53 -12.05
N ALA A 130 4.19 -9.43 -10.74
CA ALA A 130 5.51 -9.50 -10.12
C ALA A 130 6.16 -10.89 -10.27
N LYS A 131 5.39 -11.96 -10.41
CA LYS A 131 5.93 -13.31 -10.72
C LYS A 131 6.61 -13.37 -12.09
N ILE A 132 6.21 -12.50 -13.04
CA ILE A 132 6.70 -12.48 -14.44
C ILE A 132 7.72 -11.36 -14.67
N ALA A 133 7.63 -10.26 -13.92
CA ALA A 133 8.38 -9.03 -14.14
C ALA A 133 9.64 -8.92 -13.27
N GLY A 134 10.81 -9.17 -13.84
CA GLY A 134 12.08 -8.69 -13.30
C GLY A 134 12.69 -9.46 -12.12
N GLN A 135 13.90 -9.08 -11.77
CA GLN A 135 14.63 -9.64 -10.63
C GLN A 135 14.15 -8.95 -9.32
N ARG A 136 13.91 -9.78 -8.31
CA ARG A 136 13.53 -9.30 -6.97
C ARG A 136 14.47 -9.87 -5.93
N LYS A 137 14.95 -9.01 -5.05
CA LYS A 137 15.65 -9.38 -3.84
C LYS A 137 14.97 -8.63 -2.69
N ILE A 138 14.11 -9.32 -1.96
CA ILE A 138 13.35 -8.75 -0.86
C ILE A 138 13.65 -9.58 0.37
N ASP A 139 14.20 -8.93 1.37
CA ASP A 139 14.58 -9.53 2.64
C ASP A 139 13.76 -8.87 3.77
N VAL A 140 13.21 -9.68 4.67
CA VAL A 140 12.50 -9.24 5.88
C VAL A 140 13.24 -9.75 7.10
N SER A 141 13.82 -8.85 7.89
CA SER A 141 14.53 -9.20 9.11
C SER A 141 13.61 -9.18 10.32
N LEU A 142 13.66 -10.24 11.11
CA LEU A 142 13.05 -10.39 12.43
C LEU A 142 14.16 -10.26 13.51
N ARG A 143 13.85 -10.61 14.75
CA ARG A 143 14.82 -10.61 15.86
C ARG A 143 15.86 -11.73 15.71
N THR A 144 15.46 -12.91 15.26
CA THR A 144 16.32 -14.11 15.21
C THR A 144 16.49 -14.69 13.81
N ALA A 145 15.80 -14.18 12.82
CA ALA A 145 15.85 -14.68 11.45
C ALA A 145 15.78 -13.56 10.41
N THR A 146 16.30 -13.85 9.21
CA THR A 146 16.04 -13.05 8.00
C THR A 146 15.35 -13.93 6.96
N ILE A 147 14.25 -13.45 6.41
CA ILE A 147 13.39 -14.15 5.45
C ILE A 147 13.70 -13.60 4.07
N GLY A 148 14.26 -14.44 3.18
CA GLY A 148 14.46 -14.13 1.76
C GLY A 148 13.24 -14.58 0.94
N ILE A 149 12.66 -13.68 0.17
CA ILE A 149 11.40 -13.90 -0.56
C ILE A 149 11.67 -14.39 -1.98
N ARG A 150 11.06 -15.53 -2.37
CA ARG A 150 11.21 -16.19 -3.66
C ARG A 150 9.89 -16.35 -4.43
N GLY A 151 9.05 -15.32 -4.47
CA GLY A 151 7.78 -15.41 -5.21
C GLY A 151 6.69 -16.15 -4.44
N THR A 152 6.27 -15.61 -3.30
CA THR A 152 5.53 -16.32 -2.26
C THR A 152 4.32 -15.54 -1.77
N ASP A 153 3.42 -16.24 -1.08
CA ASP A 153 2.51 -15.70 -0.08
C ASP A 153 2.90 -16.31 1.27
N PHE A 154 3.29 -15.51 2.23
CA PHE A 154 3.66 -15.94 3.57
C PHE A 154 3.29 -14.90 4.62
N TRP A 155 3.10 -15.38 5.81
CA TRP A 155 2.88 -14.58 7.01
C TRP A 155 4.06 -14.73 7.97
N THR A 156 4.38 -13.67 8.70
CA THR A 156 5.38 -13.70 9.77
C THR A 156 5.00 -12.72 10.87
N MET A 157 5.50 -13.00 12.06
CA MET A 157 5.36 -12.13 13.21
C MET A 157 6.63 -12.11 14.05
N THR A 158 6.79 -11.07 14.83
CA THR A 158 7.77 -10.96 15.92
C THR A 158 7.15 -10.21 17.09
N ASP A 159 7.44 -10.63 18.29
CA ASP A 159 7.07 -9.97 19.54
C ASP A 159 8.18 -10.09 20.59
N ALA A 160 7.84 -9.87 21.87
CA ALA A 160 8.80 -10.00 22.97
C ALA A 160 9.22 -11.45 23.26
N GLU A 161 8.43 -12.43 22.83
CA GLU A 161 8.57 -13.84 23.22
C GLU A 161 9.08 -14.72 22.08
N HIS A 162 8.72 -14.42 20.81
CA HIS A 162 9.05 -15.30 19.68
C HIS A 162 8.99 -14.62 18.32
N ASP A 163 9.68 -15.23 17.38
CA ASP A 163 9.50 -15.05 15.94
C ASP A 163 8.74 -16.24 15.37
N ALA A 164 7.86 -16.01 14.39
CA ALA A 164 7.18 -17.09 13.67
C ALA A 164 6.98 -16.75 12.20
N THR A 165 7.00 -17.78 11.34
CA THR A 165 6.79 -17.66 9.90
C THR A 165 5.96 -18.84 9.39
N CYS A 166 4.91 -18.57 8.61
CA CYS A 166 4.06 -19.57 7.97
C CYS A 166 4.02 -19.34 6.46
N LEU A 167 4.29 -20.37 5.69
CA LEU A 167 4.20 -20.33 4.22
C LEU A 167 2.78 -20.69 3.78
N PHE A 168 2.16 -19.84 2.94
CA PHE A 168 0.88 -20.16 2.30
C PHE A 168 1.08 -20.67 0.87
N GLU A 169 1.98 -20.02 0.10
CA GLU A 169 2.27 -20.40 -1.30
C GLU A 169 3.73 -20.09 -1.64
N GLY A 170 4.35 -20.93 -2.48
CA GLY A 170 5.69 -20.70 -3.03
C GLY A 170 6.80 -21.18 -2.12
N LYS A 171 7.82 -20.35 -1.88
CA LYS A 171 9.03 -20.72 -1.13
C LYS A 171 9.64 -19.51 -0.43
N VAL A 172 10.05 -19.67 0.83
CA VAL A 172 10.88 -18.72 1.58
C VAL A 172 12.15 -19.38 2.10
N ASP A 173 13.24 -18.64 2.05
CA ASP A 173 14.50 -19.04 2.67
C ASP A 173 14.66 -18.25 3.99
N LEU A 174 14.93 -18.94 5.07
CA LEU A 174 15.18 -18.36 6.39
C LEU A 174 16.67 -18.52 6.73
N ALA A 175 17.34 -17.40 7.00
CA ALA A 175 18.65 -17.41 7.63
C ALA A 175 18.46 -17.17 9.13
N THR A 176 18.60 -18.19 9.95
CA THR A 176 18.39 -18.12 11.40
C THR A 176 19.72 -18.04 12.13
N ARG A 177 19.71 -17.47 13.34
CA ARG A 177 20.93 -17.31 14.16
C ARG A 177 21.45 -18.63 14.72
N ASP A 178 20.56 -19.54 15.07
CA ASP A 178 20.85 -20.75 15.84
C ASP A 178 20.56 -22.08 15.12
N GLN A 179 19.84 -22.05 13.99
CA GLN A 179 19.52 -23.22 13.16
C GLN A 179 20.19 -23.18 11.78
N GLY A 180 20.91 -22.10 11.45
CA GLY A 180 21.49 -21.90 10.11
C GLY A 180 20.44 -21.57 9.06
N ALA A 181 20.65 -22.04 7.84
CA ALA A 181 19.73 -21.82 6.72
C ALA A 181 18.64 -22.89 6.70
N LEU A 182 17.38 -22.45 6.66
CA LEU A 182 16.20 -23.29 6.51
C LEU A 182 15.42 -22.85 5.28
N THR A 183 14.66 -23.75 4.69
CA THR A 183 13.74 -23.44 3.61
C THR A 183 12.34 -23.94 3.94
N LEU A 184 11.34 -23.08 3.80
CA LEU A 184 9.94 -23.46 3.79
C LEU A 184 9.49 -23.52 2.32
N ASP A 185 9.13 -24.70 1.82
CA ASP A 185 8.76 -24.95 0.41
C ASP A 185 7.46 -25.75 0.26
N LYS A 186 6.79 -26.05 1.37
CA LYS A 186 5.49 -26.72 1.39
C LYS A 186 4.44 -25.77 1.98
N PRO A 187 3.25 -25.66 1.37
CA PRO A 187 2.14 -24.95 1.99
C PRO A 187 1.91 -25.43 3.41
N THR A 188 1.56 -24.50 4.29
CA THR A 188 1.39 -24.68 5.76
C THR A 188 2.69 -24.92 6.55
N ALA A 189 3.86 -25.03 5.89
CA ALA A 189 5.12 -25.12 6.62
C ALA A 189 5.25 -23.94 7.60
N PHE A 190 5.53 -24.27 8.86
CA PHE A 190 5.54 -23.34 9.96
C PHE A 190 6.83 -23.46 10.76
N TRP A 191 7.52 -22.34 10.91
CA TRP A 191 8.70 -22.17 11.74
C TRP A 191 8.38 -21.20 12.88
N ALA A 192 8.79 -21.53 14.11
CA ALA A 192 8.72 -20.63 15.24
C ALA A 192 9.97 -20.74 16.11
N ARG A 193 10.45 -19.60 16.61
CA ARG A 193 11.56 -19.50 17.54
C ARG A 193 11.14 -18.75 18.78
N PHE A 194 10.82 -19.48 19.84
CA PHE A 194 10.61 -18.95 21.19
C PHE A 194 11.97 -18.64 21.81
N PHE A 195 12.16 -17.42 22.32
CA PHE A 195 13.49 -16.95 22.71
C PHE A 195 14.03 -17.64 23.98
N ASP A 196 13.14 -18.07 24.87
CA ASP A 196 13.42 -18.74 26.14
C ASP A 196 13.26 -20.27 26.10
N GLN A 197 12.97 -20.85 24.92
CA GLN A 197 12.74 -22.29 24.76
C GLN A 197 13.80 -22.92 23.86
N PRO A 198 14.01 -24.25 23.97
CA PRO A 198 14.80 -24.98 23.00
C PRO A 198 14.24 -24.81 21.56
N VAL A 199 15.15 -24.87 20.61
CA VAL A 199 14.81 -24.84 19.17
C VAL A 199 13.87 -25.99 18.83
N LYS A 200 12.80 -25.69 18.10
CA LYS A 200 11.85 -26.67 17.58
C LYS A 200 12.07 -26.87 16.06
N PRO A 201 11.85 -28.09 15.56
CA PRO A 201 11.89 -28.33 14.11
C PRO A 201 10.74 -27.60 13.40
N VAL A 202 10.88 -27.38 12.10
CA VAL A 202 9.80 -26.89 11.23
C VAL A 202 8.62 -27.87 11.30
N GLY A 203 7.44 -27.36 11.59
CA GLY A 203 6.18 -28.09 11.62
C GLY A 203 5.22 -27.66 10.51
N ASN A 204 3.94 -27.91 10.73
CA ASN A 204 2.87 -27.43 9.86
C ASN A 204 1.82 -26.73 10.71
N ALA A 205 1.29 -25.62 10.18
CA ALA A 205 0.17 -24.92 10.78
C ALA A 205 -1.15 -25.67 10.53
N THR A 206 -2.00 -25.69 11.54
CA THR A 206 -3.36 -26.22 11.43
C THR A 206 -4.28 -25.26 10.67
N PRO A 207 -5.44 -25.71 10.15
CA PRO A 207 -6.41 -24.82 9.50
C PRO A 207 -6.86 -23.64 10.37
N ASP A 208 -7.02 -23.84 11.67
CA ASP A 208 -7.43 -22.79 12.61
C ASP A 208 -6.31 -21.75 12.80
N GLU A 209 -5.05 -22.19 12.87
CA GLU A 209 -3.89 -21.29 12.92
C GLU A 209 -3.76 -20.48 11.62
N LEU A 210 -3.93 -21.12 10.46
CA LEU A 210 -3.92 -20.44 9.17
C LEU A 210 -4.97 -19.33 9.10
N ASN A 211 -6.20 -19.60 9.56
CA ASN A 211 -7.27 -18.62 9.62
C ASN A 211 -6.91 -17.44 10.53
N LYS A 212 -6.29 -17.69 11.69
CA LYS A 212 -5.82 -16.66 12.61
C LYS A 212 -4.69 -15.82 11.98
N PHE A 213 -3.72 -16.45 11.32
CA PHE A 213 -2.62 -15.75 10.64
C PHE A 213 -3.14 -14.85 9.52
N LEU A 214 -4.07 -15.33 8.70
CA LEU A 214 -4.70 -14.52 7.66
C LEU A 214 -5.47 -13.34 8.27
N ALA A 215 -6.31 -13.60 9.27
CA ALA A 215 -7.14 -12.58 9.90
C ALA A 215 -6.31 -11.49 10.60
N SER A 216 -5.11 -11.83 11.12
CA SER A 216 -4.24 -10.89 11.84
C SER A 216 -3.70 -9.75 10.97
N THR A 217 -3.75 -9.88 9.64
CA THR A 217 -3.24 -8.87 8.69
C THR A 217 -4.29 -8.37 7.70
N GLU A 218 -5.54 -8.84 7.81
CA GLU A 218 -6.62 -8.40 6.92
C GLU A 218 -7.27 -7.11 7.43
N LEU A 219 -7.55 -6.19 6.49
CA LEU A 219 -8.35 -5.02 6.76
C LEU A 219 -9.83 -5.44 6.91
N GLN A 220 -10.48 -4.96 7.95
CA GLN A 220 -11.85 -5.33 8.28
C GLN A 220 -12.82 -4.21 7.87
N PRO A 221 -13.69 -4.40 6.86
CA PRO A 221 -14.70 -3.43 6.48
C PRO A 221 -15.57 -3.02 7.68
N GLY A 222 -15.86 -1.73 7.80
CA GLY A 222 -16.62 -1.18 8.93
C GLY A 222 -15.78 -0.88 10.18
N LYS A 223 -14.45 -1.07 10.11
CA LYS A 223 -13.52 -0.77 11.20
C LYS A 223 -12.63 0.46 10.94
N GLY A 224 -13.09 1.39 10.12
CA GLY A 224 -12.37 2.63 9.83
C GLY A 224 -11.37 2.48 8.69
N VAL A 225 -11.70 1.68 7.68
CA VAL A 225 -10.89 1.48 6.48
C VAL A 225 -11.03 2.67 5.55
N ALA A 226 -9.90 3.24 5.15
CA ALA A 226 -9.78 4.21 4.07
C ALA A 226 -9.05 3.59 2.89
N VAL A 227 -9.50 3.94 1.67
CA VAL A 227 -8.93 3.48 0.39
C VAL A 227 -8.84 4.65 -0.58
N GLU A 228 -7.96 4.57 -1.56
CA GLU A 228 -7.91 5.58 -2.62
C GLU A 228 -9.28 5.66 -3.34
N GLY A 229 -9.80 6.88 -3.49
CA GLY A 229 -11.13 7.11 -4.06
C GLY A 229 -12.31 6.77 -3.13
N GLY A 230 -12.07 6.48 -1.86
CA GLY A 230 -13.12 6.26 -0.87
C GLY A 230 -14.08 7.44 -0.79
N ARG A 231 -15.39 7.16 -0.87
CA ARG A 231 -16.44 8.18 -1.06
C ARG A 231 -17.01 8.75 0.24
N TRP A 232 -16.54 8.29 1.38
CA TRP A 232 -17.03 8.76 2.68
C TRP A 232 -15.98 9.58 3.41
N ARG A 233 -16.43 10.51 4.23
CA ARG A 233 -15.59 11.31 5.11
C ARG A 233 -16.25 11.52 6.46
N VAL A 234 -15.43 11.74 7.46
CA VAL A 234 -15.85 12.31 8.74
C VAL A 234 -15.56 13.79 8.69
N VAL A 235 -16.58 14.62 8.91
CA VAL A 235 -16.42 16.03 9.23
C VAL A 235 -16.31 16.11 10.74
N ALA A 236 -15.13 16.31 11.27
CA ALA A 236 -14.89 16.34 12.72
C ALA A 236 -15.45 17.60 13.38
N ALA A 237 -15.31 18.76 12.71
CA ALA A 237 -15.92 20.03 13.13
C ALA A 237 -16.00 21.03 11.98
N LEU A 238 -16.87 22.04 12.15
CA LEU A 238 -16.93 23.28 11.37
C LEU A 238 -16.62 24.44 12.31
N LEU A 239 -15.52 25.14 12.09
CA LEU A 239 -14.99 26.15 12.99
C LEU A 239 -14.84 27.51 12.27
N ALA A 240 -15.20 28.60 12.94
CA ALA A 240 -15.01 29.94 12.41
C ALA A 240 -13.55 30.42 12.51
N SER A 241 -12.79 29.90 13.48
CA SER A 241 -11.38 30.23 13.69
C SER A 241 -10.46 29.22 12.99
N GLU A 242 -9.57 29.71 12.16
CA GLU A 242 -8.53 28.89 11.51
C GLU A 242 -7.56 28.28 12.52
N SER A 243 -7.16 29.05 13.55
CA SER A 243 -6.25 28.53 14.59
C SER A 243 -6.89 27.40 15.40
N ALA A 244 -8.19 27.49 15.71
CA ALA A 244 -8.93 26.40 16.35
C ALA A 244 -9.01 25.15 15.46
N ALA A 245 -9.23 25.33 14.15
CA ALA A 245 -9.23 24.23 13.18
C ALA A 245 -7.84 23.56 13.07
N GLN A 246 -6.77 24.35 13.04
CA GLN A 246 -5.38 23.85 13.05
C GLN A 246 -5.08 23.07 14.34
N GLY A 247 -5.53 23.58 15.50
CA GLY A 247 -5.39 22.90 16.79
C GLY A 247 -6.09 21.54 16.80
N LEU A 248 -7.35 21.47 16.33
CA LEU A 248 -8.09 20.21 16.23
C LEU A 248 -7.45 19.25 15.24
N ALA A 249 -7.06 19.71 14.06
CA ALA A 249 -6.40 18.86 13.06
C ALA A 249 -5.10 18.23 13.61
N LYS A 250 -4.27 19.03 14.32
CA LYS A 250 -3.04 18.52 14.96
C LYS A 250 -3.34 17.47 16.03
N ARG A 251 -4.39 17.65 16.87
CA ARG A 251 -4.79 16.62 17.86
C ARG A 251 -5.19 15.31 17.20
N LEU A 252 -5.99 15.36 16.13
CA LEU A 252 -6.39 14.17 15.38
C LEU A 252 -5.19 13.52 14.68
N GLN A 253 -4.31 14.31 14.08
CA GLN A 253 -3.09 13.79 13.44
C GLN A 253 -2.15 13.11 14.44
N ALA A 254 -2.00 13.64 15.64
CA ALA A 254 -1.23 13.02 16.70
C ALA A 254 -1.80 11.64 17.10
N GLN A 255 -3.11 11.45 16.97
CA GLN A 255 -3.80 10.18 17.22
C GLN A 255 -3.85 9.25 15.97
N GLY A 256 -3.16 9.59 14.88
CA GLY A 256 -3.05 8.74 13.69
C GLY A 256 -4.20 8.86 12.68
N TYR A 257 -5.01 9.90 12.79
CA TYR A 257 -6.05 10.19 11.81
C TYR A 257 -5.57 11.28 10.85
N PRO A 258 -5.54 11.04 9.52
CA PRO A 258 -5.03 12.01 8.54
C PRO A 258 -6.03 13.15 8.32
N ALA A 259 -6.22 13.94 9.38
CA ALA A 259 -7.13 15.08 9.37
C ALA A 259 -6.56 16.21 8.52
N VAL A 260 -7.42 16.79 7.66
CA VAL A 260 -7.13 17.95 6.82
C VAL A 260 -8.16 19.05 7.05
N ILE A 261 -7.77 20.28 6.74
CA ILE A 261 -8.66 21.45 6.84
C ILE A 261 -9.07 21.85 5.42
N ARG A 262 -10.37 22.10 5.21
CA ARG A 262 -10.91 22.72 4.02
C ARG A 262 -11.65 24.00 4.39
N THR A 263 -11.16 25.11 3.92
CA THR A 263 -11.86 26.41 4.05
C THR A 263 -12.95 26.51 2.99
N LYS A 264 -14.13 26.97 3.38
CA LYS A 264 -15.28 27.18 2.51
C LYS A 264 -16.11 28.38 3.01
N ASP A 265 -16.86 28.99 2.11
CA ASP A 265 -17.88 29.95 2.46
C ASP A 265 -19.23 29.24 2.71
N VAL A 266 -19.89 29.60 3.78
CA VAL A 266 -21.24 29.14 4.11
C VAL A 266 -22.08 30.36 4.49
N ALA A 267 -23.01 30.72 3.61
CA ALA A 267 -23.89 31.88 3.78
C ALA A 267 -23.12 33.19 4.07
N GLY A 268 -22.04 33.47 3.29
CA GLY A 268 -21.22 34.69 3.42
C GLY A 268 -20.27 34.68 4.63
N LYS A 269 -20.10 33.55 5.31
CA LYS A 269 -19.15 33.38 6.41
C LYS A 269 -18.11 32.33 6.09
N THR A 270 -16.84 32.67 6.23
CA THR A 270 -15.73 31.74 6.11
C THR A 270 -15.75 30.76 7.25
N VAL A 271 -15.74 29.45 6.94
CA VAL A 271 -15.65 28.37 7.92
C VAL A 271 -14.55 27.38 7.52
N HIS A 272 -13.93 26.79 8.54
CA HIS A 272 -12.85 25.81 8.40
C HIS A 272 -13.37 24.42 8.79
N GLU A 273 -13.55 23.55 7.80
CA GLU A 273 -13.97 22.17 7.98
C GLU A 273 -12.77 21.28 8.28
N VAL A 274 -12.68 20.74 9.49
CA VAL A 274 -11.70 19.70 9.84
C VAL A 274 -12.30 18.34 9.51
N ARG A 275 -11.60 17.55 8.68
CA ARG A 275 -12.17 16.30 8.16
C ARG A 275 -11.15 15.20 7.95
N VAL A 276 -11.59 13.94 8.04
CA VAL A 276 -10.86 12.73 7.64
C VAL A 276 -11.55 12.16 6.39
N ASN A 277 -10.80 11.95 5.32
CA ASN A 277 -11.34 11.61 4.00
C ASN A 277 -11.07 10.15 3.61
N GLN A 278 -11.55 9.78 2.41
CA GLN A 278 -11.27 8.54 1.71
C GLN A 278 -11.74 7.27 2.43
N LEU A 279 -12.72 7.38 3.33
CA LEU A 279 -13.27 6.21 4.00
C LEU A 279 -14.08 5.36 3.00
N ALA A 280 -13.88 4.05 3.04
CA ALA A 280 -14.40 3.12 2.05
C ALA A 280 -15.93 3.04 2.10
N THR A 281 -16.50 2.93 3.30
CA THR A 281 -17.93 2.78 3.53
C THR A 281 -18.46 3.78 4.56
N ARG A 282 -19.78 3.90 4.67
CA ARG A 282 -20.41 4.71 5.72
C ARG A 282 -20.12 4.15 7.11
N SER A 283 -20.06 2.83 7.26
CA SER A 283 -19.72 2.18 8.53
C SER A 283 -18.27 2.43 8.92
N ASP A 284 -17.33 2.48 7.97
CA ASP A 284 -15.94 2.88 8.24
C ASP A 284 -15.87 4.32 8.73
N ALA A 285 -16.62 5.22 8.11
CA ALA A 285 -16.68 6.62 8.54
C ALA A 285 -17.30 6.74 9.94
N GLN A 286 -18.35 5.97 10.24
CA GLN A 286 -18.95 5.95 11.58
C GLN A 286 -17.95 5.42 12.63
N ALA A 287 -17.25 4.33 12.34
CA ALA A 287 -16.25 3.78 13.25
C ALA A 287 -15.10 4.76 13.54
N VAL A 288 -14.68 5.57 12.57
CA VAL A 288 -13.69 6.63 12.80
C VAL A 288 -14.31 7.74 13.65
N LEU A 289 -15.52 8.19 13.35
CA LEU A 289 -16.21 9.23 14.13
C LEU A 289 -16.35 8.83 15.60
N ASP A 290 -16.79 7.58 15.85
CA ASP A 290 -16.98 7.07 17.22
C ASP A 290 -15.65 7.06 18.02
N ARG A 291 -14.54 6.71 17.36
CA ARG A 291 -13.21 6.71 18.02
C ARG A 291 -12.68 8.11 18.33
N ILE A 292 -12.97 9.09 17.48
CA ILE A 292 -12.50 10.47 17.70
C ILE A 292 -13.49 11.33 18.50
N ALA A 293 -14.67 10.81 18.84
CA ALA A 293 -15.73 11.57 19.51
C ALA A 293 -15.31 12.16 20.86
N SER A 294 -14.37 11.51 21.57
CA SER A 294 -13.82 12.00 22.84
C SER A 294 -12.75 13.09 22.70
N VAL A 295 -12.29 13.37 21.48
CA VAL A 295 -11.29 14.42 21.24
C VAL A 295 -11.95 15.79 21.38
N GLU A 296 -11.37 16.62 22.22
CA GLU A 296 -11.88 17.99 22.48
C GLU A 296 -12.05 18.78 21.17
N GLY A 297 -13.23 19.35 20.97
CA GLY A 297 -13.59 20.11 19.77
C GLY A 297 -14.20 19.30 18.64
N VAL A 298 -14.35 17.97 18.80
CA VAL A 298 -15.09 17.13 17.86
C VAL A 298 -16.59 17.19 18.17
N ASN A 299 -17.38 17.60 17.19
CA ASN A 299 -18.86 17.57 17.20
C ASN A 299 -19.39 17.07 15.86
N GLY A 300 -18.74 16.06 15.33
CA GLY A 300 -18.71 15.70 13.95
C GLY A 300 -19.91 14.93 13.40
N ARG A 301 -19.86 14.67 12.10
CA ARG A 301 -20.81 13.82 11.38
C ARG A 301 -20.14 13.09 10.23
N VAL A 302 -20.78 12.00 9.80
CA VAL A 302 -20.43 11.29 8.55
C VAL A 302 -21.06 12.01 7.36
N ALA A 303 -20.32 12.12 6.26
CA ALA A 303 -20.78 12.72 5.01
C ALA A 303 -20.17 12.00 3.79
N LEU A 304 -20.84 12.11 2.64
CA LEU A 304 -20.25 11.75 1.35
C LEU A 304 -19.20 12.78 0.94
N SER A 305 -18.11 12.33 0.35
CA SER A 305 -17.14 13.20 -0.31
C SER A 305 -17.79 13.78 -1.57
N ALA A 306 -17.76 15.10 -1.68
CA ALA A 306 -18.23 15.81 -2.86
C ALA A 306 -17.11 15.86 -3.90
#